data_f0fe764a58e695d0604c9f2e26e99a24
#
_entry.id   f0fe764a58e695d0604c9f2e26e99a24
#
_cell.length_a   1.000
_cell.length_b   1.000
_cell.length_c   1.000
_cell.angle_alpha   90.00
_cell.angle_beta   90.00
_cell.angle_gamma   90.00
#
_symmetry.space_group_name_H-M   'P 1'
#
loop_
_entity.id
_entity.type
_entity.pdbx_description
1 polymer ?
#
loop_
_entity_poly.entity_id
_entity_poly.type
_entity_poly.pdbx_seq_one_letter_code
_entity_poly.pdbx_strand_id
1 'polypeptide(L)'
;GDYDAGVLIHEGQLTFQDQGLVLLRDLGEWWQTENDGLPLPLGGNTVRRDLGDLIPRVSQLLQDSIRYGLENRVEAVEYALQWGRDLSVEQADEFIGMYVNERTLDYGDDGRLAVKLFLEKAHKMGIIPEMPPLDFQR
;
A
#
# COMPACT_ATOMS: atom_id res chain seq x y z
N GLY A 1 22.56 3.68 -20.32
CA GLY A 1 21.27 4.29 -20.05
C GLY A 1 21.45 5.75 -19.66
N ASP A 2 20.37 6.49 -19.63
CA ASP A 2 20.40 7.93 -19.32
C ASP A 2 20.37 8.21 -17.81
N TYR A 3 20.24 7.13 -17.00
CA TYR A 3 20.15 7.20 -15.54
C TYR A 3 21.03 6.13 -14.89
N ASP A 4 21.63 6.46 -13.75
CA ASP A 4 22.48 5.55 -12.97
C ASP A 4 21.67 4.66 -12.02
N ALA A 5 20.52 5.14 -11.56
CA ALA A 5 19.59 4.43 -10.67
C ALA A 5 18.14 4.91 -10.86
N GLY A 6 17.19 4.13 -10.42
CA GLY A 6 15.76 4.46 -10.45
C GLY A 6 15.00 3.81 -9.31
N VAL A 7 13.81 4.32 -9.01
CA VAL A 7 12.87 3.70 -8.07
C VAL A 7 11.93 2.81 -8.86
N LEU A 8 11.82 1.56 -8.45
CA LEU A 8 10.87 0.60 -9.01
C LEU A 8 9.68 0.44 -8.06
N ILE A 9 8.50 0.48 -8.64
CA ILE A 9 7.22 0.21 -8.00
C ILE A 9 6.41 -0.75 -8.87
N HIS A 10 5.26 -1.18 -8.40
CA HIS A 10 4.38 -2.12 -9.13
C HIS A 10 5.06 -3.46 -9.42
N GLU A 11 4.60 -4.15 -10.46
CA GLU A 11 5.10 -5.46 -10.87
C GLU A 11 6.59 -5.50 -11.22
N GLY A 12 7.18 -4.37 -11.56
CA GLY A 12 8.63 -4.26 -11.80
C GLY A 12 9.49 -4.70 -10.61
N GLN A 13 8.94 -4.68 -9.40
CA GLN A 13 9.60 -5.20 -8.20
C GLN A 13 9.87 -6.71 -8.27
N LEU A 14 9.08 -7.46 -9.03
CA LEU A 14 9.22 -8.92 -9.17
C LEU A 14 10.14 -9.32 -10.34
N THR A 15 10.31 -8.45 -11.33
CA THR A 15 10.94 -8.80 -12.61
C THR A 15 12.21 -8.00 -12.94
N PHE A 16 12.65 -7.08 -12.09
CA PHE A 16 13.79 -6.21 -12.38
C PHE A 16 15.10 -6.99 -12.62
N GLN A 17 15.30 -8.12 -11.95
CA GLN A 17 16.49 -8.95 -12.11
C GLN A 17 16.58 -9.57 -13.50
N ASP A 18 15.44 -9.92 -14.11
CA ASP A 18 15.37 -10.45 -15.47
C ASP A 18 15.80 -9.40 -16.52
N GLN A 19 15.76 -8.13 -16.15
CA GLN A 19 16.21 -6.99 -16.95
C GLN A 19 17.67 -6.62 -16.68
N GLY A 20 18.38 -7.41 -15.87
CA GLY A 20 19.78 -7.15 -15.51
C GLY A 20 19.98 -6.01 -14.53
N LEU A 21 18.93 -5.57 -13.85
CA LEU A 21 19.00 -4.55 -12.81
C LEU A 21 19.42 -5.16 -11.47
N VAL A 22 20.06 -4.35 -10.63
CA VAL A 22 20.54 -4.76 -9.30
C VAL A 22 19.83 -3.96 -8.23
N LEU A 23 19.33 -4.64 -7.18
CA LEU A 23 18.75 -3.99 -6.02
C LEU A 23 19.83 -3.25 -5.24
N LEU A 24 19.72 -1.94 -5.16
CA LEU A 24 20.60 -1.12 -4.33
C LEU A 24 20.09 -1.03 -2.89
N ARG A 25 18.78 -0.84 -2.73
CA ARG A 25 18.13 -0.75 -1.43
C ARG A 25 16.64 -1.05 -1.53
N ASP A 26 16.12 -1.88 -0.64
CA ASP A 26 14.71 -2.00 -0.38
C ASP A 26 14.26 -0.84 0.53
N LEU A 27 13.29 -0.04 0.07
CA LEU A 27 12.81 1.13 0.80
C LEU A 27 11.95 0.75 2.00
N GLY A 28 11.28 -0.41 1.96
CA GLY A 28 10.50 -0.94 3.08
C GLY A 28 11.41 -1.38 4.24
N GLU A 29 12.46 -2.15 3.95
CA GLU A 29 13.45 -2.57 4.94
C GLU A 29 14.20 -1.37 5.52
N TRP A 30 14.58 -0.43 4.67
CA TRP A 30 15.22 0.80 5.11
C TRP A 30 14.31 1.59 6.06
N TRP A 31 13.05 1.78 5.70
CA TRP A 31 12.09 2.50 6.52
C TRP A 31 11.91 1.84 7.89
N GLN A 32 11.75 0.52 7.93
CA GLN A 32 11.62 -0.23 9.19
C GLN A 32 12.83 -0.05 10.08
N THR A 33 14.03 -0.12 9.52
CA THR A 33 15.28 0.08 10.26
C THR A 33 15.39 1.48 10.88
N GLU A 34 14.96 2.50 10.15
CA GLU A 34 15.04 3.90 10.57
C GLU A 34 13.86 4.35 11.47
N ASN A 35 12.85 3.50 11.66
CA ASN A 35 11.62 3.88 12.35
C ASN A 35 11.09 2.75 13.28
N ASP A 36 12.00 2.17 14.08
CA ASP A 36 11.67 1.22 15.16
C ASP A 36 10.80 0.02 14.70
N GLY A 37 11.00 -0.46 13.47
CA GLY A 37 10.27 -1.59 12.91
C GLY A 37 8.87 -1.24 12.37
N LEU A 38 8.49 0.04 12.35
CA LEU A 38 7.20 0.45 11.80
C LEU A 38 7.12 0.17 10.28
N PRO A 39 5.96 -0.31 9.78
CA PRO A 39 5.79 -0.59 8.36
C PRO A 39 5.86 0.71 7.52
N LEU A 40 6.39 0.61 6.30
CA LEU A 40 6.32 1.72 5.35
C LEU A 40 4.88 1.85 4.82
N PRO A 41 4.20 3.01 5.01
CA PRO A 41 2.89 3.23 4.41
C PRO A 41 3.01 3.35 2.89
N LEU A 42 2.43 2.41 2.15
CA LEU A 42 2.45 2.42 0.68
C LEU A 42 1.22 3.10 0.08
N GLY A 43 0.08 2.99 0.74
CA GLY A 43 -1.16 3.57 0.28
C GLY A 43 -2.24 3.52 1.36
N GLY A 44 -3.36 4.16 1.08
CA GLY A 44 -4.49 4.13 1.99
C GLY A 44 -5.77 4.57 1.29
N ASN A 45 -6.88 4.00 1.71
CA ASN A 45 -8.20 4.44 1.28
C ASN A 45 -8.61 5.66 2.08
N THR A 46 -9.07 6.69 1.40
CA THR A 46 -9.56 7.91 2.03
C THR A 46 -11.02 8.15 1.67
N VAL A 47 -11.78 8.67 2.63
CA VAL A 47 -13.17 9.02 2.46
C VAL A 47 -13.35 10.52 2.63
N ARG A 48 -14.19 11.12 1.81
CA ARG A 48 -14.49 12.56 1.88
C ARG A 48 -15.27 12.87 3.16
N ARG A 49 -14.86 13.92 3.87
CA ARG A 49 -15.49 14.34 5.13
C ARG A 49 -16.91 14.87 4.95
N ASP A 50 -17.24 15.41 3.79
CA ASP A 50 -18.57 15.95 3.47
C ASP A 50 -19.65 14.86 3.31
N LEU A 51 -19.27 13.57 3.31
CA LEU A 51 -20.21 12.45 3.40
C LEU A 51 -20.85 12.32 4.80
N GLY A 52 -20.31 13.00 5.82
CA GLY A 52 -20.91 13.06 7.14
C GLY A 52 -21.31 11.69 7.70
N ASP A 53 -22.57 11.54 8.03
CA ASP A 53 -23.11 10.32 8.65
C ASP A 53 -23.03 9.06 7.76
N LEU A 54 -22.69 9.19 6.48
CA LEU A 54 -22.48 8.06 5.58
C LEU A 54 -21.09 7.43 5.72
N ILE A 55 -20.12 8.12 6.33
CA ILE A 55 -18.74 7.65 6.46
C ILE A 55 -18.65 6.24 7.06
N PRO A 56 -19.29 5.92 8.20
CA PRO A 56 -19.20 4.58 8.77
C PRO A 56 -19.73 3.49 7.83
N ARG A 57 -20.80 3.78 7.10
CA ARG A 57 -21.38 2.83 6.15
C ARG A 57 -20.48 2.59 4.94
N VAL A 58 -19.86 3.64 4.42
CA VAL A 58 -18.89 3.54 3.31
C VAL A 58 -17.67 2.74 3.75
N SER A 59 -17.15 3.02 4.95
CA SER A 59 -16.03 2.28 5.52
C SER A 59 -16.35 0.79 5.70
N GLN A 60 -17.53 0.47 6.21
CA GLN A 60 -17.97 -0.92 6.37
C GLN A 60 -18.10 -1.65 5.03
N LEU A 61 -18.70 -1.01 4.03
CA LEU A 61 -18.82 -1.58 2.68
C LEU A 61 -17.46 -1.86 2.04
N LEU A 62 -16.50 -0.96 2.25
CA LEU A 62 -15.13 -1.16 1.76
C LEU A 62 -14.45 -2.34 2.47
N GLN A 63 -14.56 -2.41 3.81
CA GLN A 63 -14.02 -3.54 4.56
C GLN A 63 -14.64 -4.88 4.14
N ASP A 64 -15.96 -4.93 3.96
CA ASP A 64 -16.66 -6.13 3.52
C ASP A 64 -16.22 -6.57 2.13
N SER A 65 -16.01 -5.62 1.21
CA SER A 65 -15.48 -5.89 -0.13
C SER A 65 -14.06 -6.46 -0.08
N ILE A 66 -13.19 -5.86 0.73
CA ILE A 66 -11.80 -6.34 0.89
C ILE A 66 -11.80 -7.75 1.51
N ARG A 67 -12.60 -7.96 2.57
CA ARG A 67 -12.73 -9.27 3.22
C ARG A 67 -13.20 -10.33 2.25
N TYR A 68 -14.23 -10.02 1.44
CA TYR A 68 -14.72 -10.93 0.41
C TYR A 68 -13.59 -11.32 -0.57
N GLY A 69 -12.80 -10.36 -1.05
CA GLY A 69 -11.68 -10.63 -1.94
C GLY A 69 -10.59 -11.50 -1.30
N LEU A 70 -10.30 -11.30 0.00
CA LEU A 70 -9.34 -12.13 0.74
C LEU A 70 -9.85 -13.56 0.94
N GLU A 71 -11.14 -13.73 1.27
CA GLU A 71 -11.78 -15.03 1.48
C GLU A 71 -11.99 -15.80 0.17
N ASN A 72 -12.16 -15.09 -0.97
CA ASN A 72 -12.35 -15.66 -2.30
C ASN A 72 -11.14 -15.35 -3.20
N ARG A 73 -9.94 -15.59 -2.69
CA ARG A 73 -8.67 -15.17 -3.27
C ARG A 73 -8.48 -15.59 -4.72
N VAL A 74 -8.79 -16.85 -5.07
CA VAL A 74 -8.61 -17.39 -6.42
C VAL A 74 -9.45 -16.60 -7.42
N GLU A 75 -10.74 -16.43 -7.13
CA GLU A 75 -11.67 -15.68 -7.99
C GLU A 75 -11.25 -14.21 -8.11
N ALA A 76 -10.81 -13.60 -7.01
CA ALA A 76 -10.35 -12.21 -7.00
C ALA A 76 -9.08 -12.00 -7.85
N VAL A 77 -8.13 -12.94 -7.81
CA VAL A 77 -6.91 -12.89 -8.64
C VAL A 77 -7.26 -13.11 -10.12
N GLU A 78 -8.11 -14.08 -10.44
CA GLU A 78 -8.57 -14.31 -11.81
C GLU A 78 -9.27 -13.07 -12.39
N TYR A 79 -10.09 -12.39 -11.58
CA TYR A 79 -10.73 -11.15 -12.00
C TYR A 79 -9.70 -10.04 -12.23
N ALA A 80 -8.72 -9.89 -11.33
CA ALA A 80 -7.69 -8.84 -11.39
C ALA A 80 -6.76 -9.02 -12.60
N LEU A 81 -6.51 -10.27 -13.04
CA LEU A 81 -5.69 -10.58 -14.21
C LEU A 81 -6.21 -9.96 -15.51
N GLN A 82 -7.50 -9.64 -15.61
CA GLN A 82 -8.06 -8.92 -16.78
C GLN A 82 -7.44 -7.52 -16.95
N TRP A 83 -6.85 -6.98 -15.88
CA TRP A 83 -6.20 -5.68 -15.82
C TRP A 83 -4.69 -5.79 -15.65
N GLY A 84 -4.19 -7.03 -15.43
CA GLY A 84 -2.77 -7.35 -15.31
C GLY A 84 -2.05 -7.22 -16.66
N ARG A 85 -0.81 -6.76 -16.63
CA ARG A 85 0.04 -6.66 -17.82
C ARG A 85 1.01 -7.84 -17.81
N ASP A 86 0.72 -8.86 -18.60
CA ASP A 86 1.63 -10.00 -18.86
C ASP A 86 2.08 -10.78 -17.61
N LEU A 87 1.29 -10.75 -16.52
CA LEU A 87 1.56 -11.52 -15.31
C LEU A 87 0.96 -12.92 -15.40
N SER A 88 1.68 -13.92 -14.88
CA SER A 88 1.07 -15.22 -14.57
C SER A 88 0.12 -15.09 -13.37
N VAL A 89 -0.72 -16.12 -13.14
CA VAL A 89 -1.63 -16.18 -11.98
C VAL A 89 -0.83 -16.06 -10.68
N GLU A 90 0.28 -16.78 -10.59
CA GLU A 90 1.16 -16.80 -9.40
C GLU A 90 1.79 -15.43 -9.15
N GLN A 91 2.30 -14.78 -10.19
CA GLN A 91 2.87 -13.43 -10.09
C GLN A 91 1.81 -12.39 -9.70
N ALA A 92 0.60 -12.52 -10.26
CA ALA A 92 -0.51 -11.63 -9.88
C ALA A 92 -0.94 -11.83 -8.43
N ASP A 93 -1.01 -13.08 -7.97
CA ASP A 93 -1.34 -13.39 -6.57
C ASP A 93 -0.28 -12.86 -5.62
N GLU A 94 1.00 -13.05 -5.90
CA GLU A 94 2.11 -12.49 -5.13
C GLU A 94 2.03 -10.96 -5.08
N PHE A 95 1.89 -10.32 -6.24
CA PHE A 95 1.80 -8.87 -6.34
C PHE A 95 0.60 -8.29 -5.58
N ILE A 96 -0.59 -8.87 -5.77
CA ILE A 96 -1.80 -8.44 -5.04
C ILE A 96 -1.59 -8.61 -3.53
N GLY A 97 -0.96 -9.70 -3.08
CA GLY A 97 -0.69 -9.98 -1.66
C GLY A 97 0.18 -8.93 -0.97
N MET A 98 1.06 -8.26 -1.71
CA MET A 98 1.87 -7.16 -1.17
C MET A 98 1.01 -5.95 -0.76
N TYR A 99 -0.11 -5.71 -1.45
CA TYR A 99 -0.95 -4.51 -1.28
C TYR A 99 -2.30 -4.81 -0.63
N VAL A 100 -2.84 -6.01 -0.78
CA VAL A 100 -4.14 -6.42 -0.26
C VAL A 100 -3.98 -7.60 0.66
N ASN A 101 -4.02 -7.33 1.96
CA ASN A 101 -3.79 -8.27 3.04
C ASN A 101 -4.53 -7.82 4.31
N GLU A 102 -4.29 -8.46 5.45
CA GLU A 102 -4.91 -8.12 6.73
C GLU A 102 -4.73 -6.65 7.13
N ARG A 103 -3.60 -6.02 6.79
CA ARG A 103 -3.40 -4.59 7.04
C ARG A 103 -4.28 -3.68 6.21
N THR A 104 -4.82 -4.18 5.09
CA THR A 104 -5.79 -3.44 4.29
C THR A 104 -7.17 -3.41 4.96
N LEU A 105 -7.49 -4.44 5.76
CA LEU A 105 -8.70 -4.46 6.60
C LEU A 105 -8.58 -3.55 7.82
N ASP A 106 -7.46 -3.64 8.51
CA ASP A 106 -7.15 -2.78 9.66
C ASP A 106 -5.64 -2.52 9.72
N TYR A 107 -5.26 -1.27 9.76
CA TYR A 107 -3.84 -0.88 9.87
C TYR A 107 -3.17 -1.36 11.17
N GLY A 108 -3.95 -1.66 12.20
CA GLY A 108 -3.42 -1.86 13.54
C GLY A 108 -2.90 -0.56 14.16
N ASP A 109 -2.45 -0.63 15.40
CA ASP A 109 -1.91 0.55 16.09
C ASP A 109 -0.56 0.97 15.49
N ASP A 110 0.27 0.01 15.11
CA ASP A 110 1.56 0.24 14.48
C ASP A 110 1.42 0.87 13.07
N GLY A 111 0.45 0.42 12.27
CA GLY A 111 0.18 1.00 10.96
C GLY A 111 -0.37 2.43 11.06
N ARG A 112 -1.25 2.72 12.01
CA ARG A 112 -1.73 4.10 12.26
C ARG A 112 -0.58 5.00 12.71
N LEU A 113 0.29 4.50 13.58
CA LEU A 113 1.49 5.22 14.02
C LEU A 113 2.44 5.47 12.84
N ALA A 114 2.63 4.48 11.98
CA ALA A 114 3.46 4.60 10.77
C ALA A 114 2.97 5.69 9.82
N VAL A 115 1.66 5.72 9.53
CA VAL A 115 1.04 6.77 8.69
C VAL A 115 1.25 8.15 9.30
N LYS A 116 1.02 8.28 10.61
CA LYS A 116 1.23 9.54 11.33
C LYS A 116 2.69 10.00 11.21
N LEU A 117 3.64 9.12 11.54
CA LEU A 117 5.06 9.42 11.48
C LEU A 117 5.52 9.80 10.07
N PHE A 118 5.02 9.08 9.05
CA PHE A 118 5.34 9.37 7.66
C PHE A 118 4.92 10.78 7.26
N LEU A 119 3.70 11.18 7.60
CA LEU A 119 3.19 12.52 7.30
C LEU A 119 3.87 13.61 8.13
N GLU A 120 4.18 13.35 9.41
CA GLU A 120 4.96 14.28 10.25
C GLU A 120 6.36 14.53 9.65
N LYS A 121 7.04 13.48 9.18
CA LYS A 121 8.33 13.63 8.50
C LYS A 121 8.19 14.42 7.20
N ALA A 122 7.18 14.13 6.39
CA ALA A 122 6.91 14.86 5.15
C ALA A 122 6.63 16.36 5.40
N HIS A 123 5.85 16.68 6.45
CA HIS A 123 5.60 18.07 6.85
C HIS A 123 6.87 18.74 7.34
N LYS A 124 7.64 18.10 8.24
CA LYS A 124 8.90 18.62 8.76
C LYS A 124 9.93 18.90 7.66
N MET A 125 9.92 18.10 6.59
CA MET A 125 10.79 18.29 5.43
C MET A 125 10.23 19.32 4.42
N GLY A 126 9.06 19.90 4.67
CA GLY A 126 8.43 20.85 3.76
C GLY A 126 7.84 20.24 2.49
N ILE A 127 7.68 18.90 2.43
CA ILE A 127 7.07 18.19 1.29
C ILE A 127 5.56 18.45 1.25
N ILE A 128 4.91 18.49 2.40
CA ILE A 128 3.51 18.87 2.55
C ILE A 128 3.41 20.15 3.37
N PRO A 129 2.49 21.07 3.02
CA PRO A 129 2.40 22.39 3.65
C PRO A 129 1.88 22.34 5.10
N GLU A 130 1.04 21.36 5.40
CA GLU A 130 0.41 21.20 6.71
C GLU A 130 0.14 19.72 7.03
N MET A 131 0.03 19.41 8.31
CA MET A 131 -0.41 18.08 8.75
C MET A 131 -1.91 17.90 8.52
N PRO A 132 -2.31 16.89 7.72
CA PRO A 132 -3.73 16.59 7.61
C PRO A 132 -4.26 15.99 8.92
N PRO A 133 -5.53 16.27 9.28
CA PRO A 133 -6.15 15.57 10.41
C PRO A 133 -6.32 14.09 10.07
N LEU A 134 -5.88 13.22 11.00
CA LEU A 134 -5.93 11.77 10.84
C LEU A 134 -7.07 11.19 11.68
N ASP A 135 -8.21 10.98 11.04
CA ASP A 135 -9.40 10.34 11.64
C ASP A 135 -9.56 8.94 11.02
N PHE A 136 -8.91 7.96 11.63
CA PHE A 136 -9.04 6.58 11.19
C PHE A 136 -10.44 6.03 11.51
N GLN A 137 -11.14 5.54 10.49
CA GLN A 137 -12.38 4.80 10.66
C GLN A 137 -12.07 3.36 11.10
N ARG A 138 -12.91 2.82 11.99
CA ARG A 138 -12.80 1.44 12.53
C ARG A 138 -13.98 0.61 12.09
#